data_24933374a6a2f378c7d83011977ef205
#
_entry.id   24933374a6a2f378c7d83011977ef205
#
_cell.length_a   1.000
_cell.length_b   1.000
_cell.length_c   1.000
_cell.angle_alpha   90.00
_cell.angle_beta   90.00
_cell.angle_gamma   90.00
#
_symmetry.space_group_name_H-M   'P 1'
#
loop_
_entity.id
_entity.type
_entity.pdbx_description
1 polymer ?
#
loop_
_entity_poly.entity_id
_entity_poly.type
_entity_poly.pdbx_seq_one_letter_code
_entity_poly.pdbx_strand_id
1 'polypeptide(L)'
;LTGFSHLDVEKSPDDAHFFKNGEAQSVDCAWLDGNCAVYTSDSKKAALNYTTDGGAEWNTITRLPEKSEGGSVAMSADGKTIIWKPASISGKPYVTPDYGENWYYCEGISYGAKVIADRVNPKTFYATCEGTFYISTDGGYHFEPTGAILTDNSVLTAVGDKEGHVWAATGGSIMYTEDGGKNFTVLKTINAKALGFGAPEKEGGYMTIYVMG
;
A
#
# COMPACT_ATOMS: atom_id res chain seq x y z
N LEU A 1 15.70 -0.77 10.38
CA LEU A 1 14.49 -0.74 11.21
C LEU A 1 14.40 -2.04 11.98
N THR A 2 14.11 -1.93 13.25
CA THR A 2 13.79 -3.06 14.10
C THR A 2 12.29 -3.18 14.20
N GLY A 3 11.76 -4.37 14.07
CA GLY A 3 10.36 -4.69 14.32
C GLY A 3 10.22 -5.54 15.56
N PHE A 4 9.05 -5.53 16.14
CA PHE A 4 8.68 -6.40 17.23
C PHE A 4 7.50 -7.26 16.78
N SER A 5 7.54 -8.56 17.09
CA SER A 5 6.40 -9.43 16.96
C SER A 5 5.64 -9.43 18.29
N HIS A 6 4.40 -8.96 18.28
CA HIS A 6 3.54 -8.94 19.45
C HIS A 6 2.56 -10.11 19.38
N LEU A 7 2.75 -11.09 20.26
CA LEU A 7 1.78 -12.16 20.52
C LEU A 7 0.69 -11.71 21.50
N ASP A 8 0.99 -10.68 22.27
CA ASP A 8 0.11 -10.06 23.25
C ASP A 8 0.39 -8.56 23.24
N VAL A 9 -0.59 -7.76 22.80
CA VAL A 9 -0.45 -6.30 22.67
C VAL A 9 -0.33 -5.57 24.02
N GLU A 10 -0.67 -6.24 25.13
CA GLU A 10 -0.55 -5.69 26.48
C GLU A 10 0.83 -5.94 27.09
N LYS A 11 1.68 -6.71 26.42
CA LYS A 11 3.03 -7.05 26.89
C LYS A 11 4.08 -6.54 25.93
N SER A 12 5.18 -6.03 26.51
CA SER A 12 6.37 -5.73 25.71
C SER A 12 6.95 -7.05 25.19
N PRO A 13 7.29 -7.16 23.91
CA PRO A 13 7.92 -8.37 23.37
C PRO A 13 9.32 -8.53 23.98
N ASP A 14 9.69 -9.78 24.26
CA ASP A 14 10.99 -10.11 24.86
C ASP A 14 12.14 -9.96 23.88
N ASP A 15 11.88 -10.13 22.57
CA ASP A 15 12.88 -10.08 21.52
C ASP A 15 12.52 -9.08 20.40
N ALA A 16 13.50 -8.28 20.02
CA ALA A 16 13.43 -7.46 18.81
C ALA A 16 13.79 -8.29 17.58
N HIS A 17 12.91 -8.29 16.58
CA HIS A 17 13.24 -8.83 15.28
C HIS A 17 14.01 -7.79 14.46
N PHE A 18 15.26 -8.08 14.15
CA PHE A 18 16.08 -7.23 13.30
C PHE A 18 15.91 -7.67 11.84
N PHE A 19 15.43 -6.79 11.00
CA PHE A 19 15.49 -7.00 9.56
C PHE A 19 16.98 -6.97 9.13
N LYS A 20 17.51 -8.11 8.74
CA LYS A 20 18.92 -8.26 8.34
C LYS A 20 19.27 -7.52 7.05
N ASN A 21 18.28 -7.04 6.32
CA ASN A 21 18.38 -6.58 4.94
C ASN A 21 18.16 -5.07 4.78
N GLY A 22 18.70 -4.25 5.66
CA GLY A 22 18.61 -2.79 5.60
C GLY A 22 17.42 -2.21 6.36
N GLU A 23 17.23 -0.89 6.27
CA GLU A 23 16.11 -0.18 6.90
C GLU A 23 14.85 -0.26 6.03
N ALA A 24 13.74 -0.69 6.62
CA ALA A 24 12.46 -0.71 5.91
C ALA A 24 11.97 0.70 5.63
N GLN A 25 11.55 0.96 4.38
CA GLN A 25 11.03 2.26 3.93
C GLN A 25 9.53 2.25 3.69
N SER A 26 9.00 1.15 3.22
CA SER A 26 7.56 0.95 2.98
C SER A 26 7.19 -0.49 3.31
N VAL A 27 6.01 -0.68 3.85
CA VAL A 27 5.46 -2.00 4.17
C VAL A 27 4.00 -2.05 3.79
N ASP A 28 3.55 -3.19 3.30
CA ASP A 28 2.14 -3.50 3.12
C ASP A 28 1.88 -4.97 3.44
N CYS A 29 0.63 -5.30 3.77
CA CYS A 29 0.22 -6.66 4.10
C CYS A 29 -1.10 -7.00 3.43
N ALA A 30 -1.29 -8.27 3.15
CA ALA A 30 -2.55 -8.79 2.65
C ALA A 30 -3.63 -8.70 3.72
N TRP A 31 -4.81 -8.20 3.36
CA TRP A 31 -5.91 -8.05 4.33
C TRP A 31 -6.68 -9.34 4.55
N LEU A 32 -6.76 -10.19 3.52
CA LEU A 32 -7.45 -11.48 3.56
C LEU A 32 -6.55 -12.63 4.02
N ASP A 33 -5.22 -12.42 4.08
CA ASP A 33 -4.26 -13.40 4.57
C ASP A 33 -3.16 -12.71 5.38
N GLY A 34 -3.34 -12.66 6.69
CA GLY A 34 -2.41 -12.04 7.63
C GLY A 34 -1.00 -12.67 7.66
N ASN A 35 -0.77 -13.79 6.98
CA ASN A 35 0.56 -14.39 6.84
C ASN A 35 1.39 -13.72 5.75
N CYS A 36 0.77 -12.99 4.83
CA CYS A 36 1.43 -12.36 3.70
C CYS A 36 1.73 -10.88 3.95
N ALA A 37 2.99 -10.52 3.84
CA ALA A 37 3.44 -9.12 3.91
C ALA A 37 4.65 -8.89 3.00
N VAL A 38 4.87 -7.64 2.61
CA VAL A 38 5.97 -7.20 1.78
C VAL A 38 6.56 -5.90 2.36
N TYR A 39 7.87 -5.73 2.29
CA TYR A 39 8.51 -4.46 2.61
C TYR A 39 9.64 -4.12 1.63
N THR A 40 9.87 -2.82 1.45
CA THR A 40 11.06 -2.31 0.77
C THR A 40 12.12 -1.90 1.77
N SER A 41 13.39 -2.02 1.37
CA SER A 41 14.51 -1.56 2.18
C SER A 41 15.48 -0.71 1.37
N ASP A 42 16.36 0.03 2.06
CA ASP A 42 17.45 0.81 1.48
C ASP A 42 18.65 -0.05 1.04
N SER A 43 18.54 -1.36 1.15
CA SER A 43 19.60 -2.29 0.75
C SER A 43 19.55 -2.60 -0.74
N LYS A 44 20.61 -2.26 -1.48
CA LYS A 44 20.76 -2.62 -2.90
C LYS A 44 20.71 -4.12 -3.21
N LYS A 45 21.00 -4.96 -2.19
CA LYS A 45 20.99 -6.42 -2.35
C LYS A 45 19.67 -7.06 -1.97
N ALA A 46 18.83 -6.34 -1.23
CA ALA A 46 17.59 -6.85 -0.67
C ALA A 46 16.51 -5.74 -0.65
N ALA A 47 16.38 -5.03 -1.78
CA ALA A 47 15.48 -3.88 -1.88
C ALA A 47 14.02 -4.23 -1.64
N LEU A 48 13.61 -5.48 -1.92
CA LEU A 48 12.24 -5.95 -1.78
C LEU A 48 12.24 -7.32 -1.10
N ASN A 49 11.44 -7.44 -0.03
CA ASN A 49 11.37 -8.65 0.78
C ASN A 49 9.91 -8.98 1.12
N TYR A 50 9.58 -10.26 1.19
CA TYR A 50 8.23 -10.72 1.49
C TYR A 50 8.22 -11.90 2.46
N THR A 51 7.10 -12.09 3.11
CA THR A 51 6.78 -13.26 3.93
C THR A 51 5.43 -13.83 3.53
N THR A 52 5.24 -15.14 3.73
CA THR A 52 3.96 -15.85 3.56
C THR A 52 3.63 -16.73 4.77
N ASP A 53 4.33 -16.51 5.89
CA ASP A 53 4.22 -17.30 7.13
C ASP A 53 4.10 -16.43 8.39
N GLY A 54 3.58 -15.20 8.24
CA GLY A 54 3.39 -14.26 9.34
C GLY A 54 4.69 -13.62 9.84
N GLY A 55 5.75 -13.63 9.02
CA GLY A 55 7.03 -13.01 9.34
C GLY A 55 8.01 -13.95 10.04
N ALA A 56 7.72 -15.25 10.12
CA ALA A 56 8.68 -16.25 10.64
C ALA A 56 9.92 -16.32 9.75
N GLU A 57 9.71 -16.31 8.42
CA GLU A 57 10.77 -16.19 7.44
C GLU A 57 10.51 -15.00 6.48
N TRP A 58 11.58 -14.30 6.12
CA TRP A 58 11.56 -13.24 5.12
C TRP A 58 12.44 -13.62 3.94
N ASN A 59 11.82 -13.65 2.76
CA ASN A 59 12.45 -13.98 1.49
C ASN A 59 12.79 -12.70 0.74
N THR A 60 13.98 -12.62 0.15
CA THR A 60 14.38 -11.49 -0.71
C THR A 60 14.03 -11.78 -2.16
N ILE A 61 13.33 -10.86 -2.79
CA ILE A 61 13.11 -10.88 -4.24
C ILE A 61 14.42 -10.41 -4.91
N THR A 62 15.11 -11.35 -5.56
CA THR A 62 16.44 -11.10 -6.15
C THR A 62 16.41 -10.71 -7.62
N ARG A 63 15.32 -11.04 -8.33
CA ARG A 63 15.12 -10.70 -9.74
C ARG A 63 14.29 -9.41 -9.82
N LEU A 64 14.95 -8.28 -9.76
CA LEU A 64 14.31 -6.97 -9.86
C LEU A 64 14.35 -6.47 -11.30
N PRO A 65 13.30 -5.77 -11.79
CA PRO A 65 13.25 -5.24 -13.15
C PRO A 65 14.24 -4.10 -13.38
N GLU A 66 14.68 -3.45 -12.30
CA GLU A 66 15.73 -2.44 -12.35
C GLU A 66 16.60 -2.49 -11.09
N LYS A 67 17.82 -1.93 -11.19
CA LYS A 67 18.72 -1.78 -10.04
C LYS A 67 18.33 -0.56 -9.24
N SER A 68 17.49 -0.75 -8.26
CA SER A 68 17.05 0.29 -7.34
C SER A 68 16.91 -0.27 -5.93
N GLU A 69 16.82 0.62 -4.97
CA GLU A 69 16.60 0.33 -3.56
C GLU A 69 15.36 1.08 -3.08
N GLY A 70 14.75 0.63 -2.00
CA GLY A 70 13.63 1.31 -1.37
C GLY A 70 12.42 1.50 -2.27
N GLY A 71 11.74 2.63 -2.09
CA GLY A 71 10.51 2.96 -2.76
C GLY A 71 9.27 2.54 -1.98
N SER A 72 8.15 2.41 -2.66
CA SER A 72 6.87 2.03 -2.06
C SER A 72 6.35 0.71 -2.60
N VAL A 73 5.57 0.01 -1.79
CA VAL A 73 4.91 -1.25 -2.14
C VAL A 73 3.43 -1.20 -1.86
N ALA A 74 2.68 -1.96 -2.64
CA ALA A 74 1.30 -2.33 -2.36
C ALA A 74 1.13 -3.83 -2.60
N MET A 75 0.44 -4.51 -1.69
CA MET A 75 0.16 -5.95 -1.76
C MET A 75 -1.34 -6.18 -1.93
N SER A 76 -1.73 -7.03 -2.89
CA SER A 76 -3.13 -7.39 -3.09
C SER A 76 -3.77 -7.97 -1.82
N ALA A 77 -5.09 -7.89 -1.72
CA ALA A 77 -5.82 -8.36 -0.55
C ALA A 77 -5.54 -9.84 -0.21
N ASP A 78 -5.27 -10.69 -1.21
CA ASP A 78 -4.95 -12.12 -1.05
C ASP A 78 -3.44 -12.43 -0.96
N GLY A 79 -2.58 -11.42 -0.95
CA GLY A 79 -1.13 -11.55 -0.81
C GLY A 79 -0.36 -12.00 -2.04
N LYS A 80 -1.00 -12.25 -3.18
CA LYS A 80 -0.33 -12.86 -4.35
C LYS A 80 0.32 -11.87 -5.29
N THR A 81 -0.24 -10.67 -5.42
CA THR A 81 0.25 -9.63 -6.32
C THR A 81 0.94 -8.53 -5.54
N ILE A 82 2.12 -8.14 -5.98
CA ILE A 82 2.89 -7.03 -5.40
C ILE A 82 3.08 -5.96 -6.47
N ILE A 83 2.77 -4.72 -6.15
CA ILE A 83 3.18 -3.56 -6.93
C ILE A 83 4.35 -2.90 -6.21
N TRP A 84 5.45 -2.73 -6.91
CA TRP A 84 6.64 -2.04 -6.43
C TRP A 84 6.91 -0.80 -7.27
N LYS A 85 7.00 0.35 -6.61
CA LYS A 85 7.47 1.60 -7.20
C LYS A 85 8.86 1.89 -6.64
N PRO A 86 9.94 1.68 -7.40
CA PRO A 86 11.32 1.95 -6.98
C PRO A 86 11.53 3.39 -6.53
N ALA A 87 12.50 3.62 -5.66
CA ALA A 87 12.86 4.97 -5.20
C ALA A 87 13.56 5.81 -6.28
N SER A 88 13.98 5.21 -7.40
CA SER A 88 14.61 5.92 -8.50
C SER A 88 13.70 7.03 -9.05
N ILE A 89 14.29 8.16 -9.45
CA ILE A 89 13.56 9.34 -9.95
C ILE A 89 12.75 9.00 -11.22
N SER A 90 13.22 8.06 -12.04
CA SER A 90 12.57 7.61 -13.27
C SER A 90 11.85 6.27 -13.13
N GLY A 91 11.86 5.67 -11.93
CA GLY A 91 11.28 4.36 -11.68
C GLY A 91 9.76 4.36 -11.86
N LYS A 92 9.29 3.69 -12.90
CA LYS A 92 7.86 3.42 -13.07
C LYS A 92 7.42 2.34 -12.06
N PRO A 93 6.14 2.30 -11.69
CA PRO A 93 5.61 1.17 -10.94
C PRO A 93 5.65 -0.13 -11.76
N TYR A 94 6.01 -1.22 -11.10
CA TYR A 94 6.02 -2.57 -11.64
C TYR A 94 5.08 -3.46 -10.84
N VAL A 95 4.44 -4.40 -11.51
CA VAL A 95 3.62 -5.44 -10.89
C VAL A 95 4.25 -6.81 -11.10
N THR A 96 4.21 -7.63 -10.05
CA THR A 96 4.55 -9.05 -10.08
C THR A 96 3.40 -9.88 -9.49
N PRO A 97 2.92 -10.93 -10.20
CA PRO A 97 1.90 -11.83 -9.69
C PRO A 97 2.48 -13.07 -8.97
N ASP A 98 3.81 -13.17 -8.87
CA ASP A 98 4.53 -14.39 -8.52
C ASP A 98 5.83 -14.11 -7.74
N TYR A 99 5.79 -13.12 -6.85
CA TYR A 99 6.90 -12.76 -5.97
C TYR A 99 8.22 -12.48 -6.69
N GLY A 100 8.15 -11.85 -7.87
CA GLY A 100 9.31 -11.38 -8.62
C GLY A 100 9.89 -12.36 -9.64
N GLU A 101 9.22 -13.48 -9.93
CA GLU A 101 9.61 -14.35 -11.03
C GLU A 101 9.35 -13.67 -12.38
N ASN A 102 8.24 -12.96 -12.51
CA ASN A 102 7.89 -12.14 -13.66
C ASN A 102 7.50 -10.71 -13.23
N TRP A 103 7.89 -9.73 -14.06
CA TRP A 103 7.60 -8.33 -13.84
C TRP A 103 6.98 -7.70 -15.06
N TYR A 104 5.99 -6.84 -14.83
CA TYR A 104 5.30 -6.07 -15.86
C TYR A 104 5.21 -4.61 -15.43
N TYR A 105 5.12 -3.68 -16.38
CA TYR A 105 4.83 -2.29 -16.05
C TYR A 105 3.36 -2.12 -15.62
N CYS A 106 3.12 -1.23 -14.69
CA CYS A 106 1.77 -0.73 -14.44
C CYS A 106 1.47 0.34 -15.50
N GLU A 107 0.75 -0.03 -16.54
CA GLU A 107 0.39 0.89 -17.61
C GLU A 107 -0.62 1.94 -17.15
N GLY A 108 -0.60 3.13 -17.74
CA GLY A 108 -1.51 4.24 -17.43
C GLY A 108 -1.05 5.17 -16.31
N ILE A 109 -0.06 4.78 -15.50
CA ILE A 109 0.53 5.63 -14.44
C ILE A 109 2.03 5.81 -14.64
N SER A 110 2.57 6.89 -14.06
CA SER A 110 3.98 7.29 -14.23
C SER A 110 4.80 7.16 -12.94
N TYR A 111 6.06 7.57 -13.00
CA TYR A 111 7.02 7.54 -11.88
C TYR A 111 6.56 8.28 -10.61
N GLY A 112 5.65 9.23 -10.73
CA GLY A 112 5.07 9.99 -9.59
C GLY A 112 3.96 9.25 -8.86
N ALA A 113 3.54 8.07 -9.35
CA ALA A 113 2.39 7.37 -8.79
C ALA A 113 2.64 6.89 -7.35
N LYS A 114 1.60 7.04 -6.52
CA LYS A 114 1.46 6.39 -5.22
C LYS A 114 0.35 5.37 -5.32
N VAL A 115 0.68 4.11 -5.12
CA VAL A 115 -0.26 2.99 -5.31
C VAL A 115 -0.63 2.38 -3.97
N ILE A 116 -1.91 2.05 -3.79
CA ILE A 116 -2.41 1.23 -2.69
C ILE A 116 -3.29 0.11 -3.23
N ALA A 117 -3.41 -0.99 -2.49
CA ALA A 117 -4.33 -2.09 -2.81
C ALA A 117 -5.72 -1.85 -2.20
N ASP A 118 -6.77 -2.30 -2.89
CA ASP A 118 -8.05 -2.56 -2.25
C ASP A 118 -7.87 -3.68 -1.21
N ARG A 119 -8.60 -3.60 -0.11
CA ARG A 119 -8.44 -4.56 1.00
C ARG A 119 -9.38 -5.76 0.91
N VAL A 120 -10.33 -5.75 -0.03
CA VAL A 120 -11.34 -6.78 -0.23
C VAL A 120 -11.16 -7.48 -1.58
N ASN A 121 -10.99 -6.72 -2.65
CA ASN A 121 -10.84 -7.26 -3.99
C ASN A 121 -9.36 -7.36 -4.39
N PRO A 122 -8.78 -8.58 -4.52
CA PRO A 122 -7.36 -8.75 -4.82
C PRO A 122 -6.93 -8.28 -6.21
N LYS A 123 -7.88 -8.00 -7.11
CA LYS A 123 -7.59 -7.47 -8.45
C LYS A 123 -7.64 -5.95 -8.53
N THR A 124 -8.09 -5.28 -7.47
CA THR A 124 -8.28 -3.84 -7.48
C THR A 124 -7.14 -3.12 -6.77
N PHE A 125 -6.58 -2.12 -7.45
CA PHE A 125 -5.59 -1.20 -6.92
C PHE A 125 -6.00 0.23 -7.26
N TYR A 126 -5.58 1.16 -6.43
CA TYR A 126 -5.82 2.60 -6.59
C TYR A 126 -4.49 3.33 -6.65
N ALA A 127 -4.45 4.42 -7.39
CA ALA A 127 -3.28 5.26 -7.44
C ALA A 127 -3.63 6.75 -7.48
N THR A 128 -2.73 7.58 -6.98
CA THR A 128 -2.66 9.01 -7.35
C THR A 128 -1.41 9.22 -8.19
N CYS A 129 -1.57 9.95 -9.28
CA CYS A 129 -0.47 10.32 -10.14
C CYS A 129 -0.77 11.69 -10.75
N GLU A 130 0.14 12.65 -10.54
CA GLU A 130 -0.02 14.03 -11.04
C GLU A 130 -1.37 14.66 -10.70
N GLY A 131 -1.82 14.46 -9.45
CA GLY A 131 -3.08 14.99 -8.94
C GLY A 131 -4.34 14.27 -9.42
N THR A 132 -4.23 13.27 -10.27
CA THR A 132 -5.36 12.47 -10.76
C THR A 132 -5.47 11.17 -9.99
N PHE A 133 -6.70 10.73 -9.72
CA PHE A 133 -6.97 9.43 -9.12
C PHE A 133 -7.23 8.37 -10.20
N TYR A 134 -6.61 7.23 -10.04
CA TYR A 134 -6.67 6.09 -10.97
C TYR A 134 -7.15 4.83 -10.27
N ILE A 135 -7.75 3.94 -11.04
CA ILE A 135 -8.14 2.59 -10.61
C ILE A 135 -7.59 1.55 -11.58
N SER A 136 -7.14 0.43 -11.04
CA SER A 136 -6.90 -0.83 -11.77
C SER A 136 -7.87 -1.88 -11.26
N THR A 137 -8.45 -2.68 -12.15
CA THR A 137 -9.34 -3.82 -11.82
C THR A 137 -8.82 -5.15 -12.36
N ASP A 138 -7.61 -5.17 -12.89
CA ASP A 138 -6.99 -6.32 -13.53
C ASP A 138 -5.72 -6.83 -12.80
N GLY A 139 -5.54 -6.42 -11.55
CA GLY A 139 -4.38 -6.82 -10.74
C GLY A 139 -3.19 -5.88 -10.85
N GLY A 140 -3.39 -4.63 -11.27
CA GLY A 140 -2.34 -3.61 -11.34
C GLY A 140 -1.62 -3.52 -12.68
N TYR A 141 -2.08 -4.24 -13.69
CA TYR A 141 -1.47 -4.18 -15.03
C TYR A 141 -1.86 -2.90 -15.77
N HIS A 142 -3.12 -2.48 -15.70
CA HIS A 142 -3.59 -1.26 -16.34
C HIS A 142 -4.35 -0.38 -15.35
N PHE A 143 -4.01 0.89 -15.32
CA PHE A 143 -4.64 1.92 -14.52
C PHE A 143 -5.36 2.93 -15.40
N GLU A 144 -6.62 3.19 -15.09
CA GLU A 144 -7.46 4.15 -15.81
C GLU A 144 -7.80 5.34 -14.90
N PRO A 145 -7.79 6.58 -15.40
CA PRO A 145 -8.20 7.72 -14.61
C PRO A 145 -9.70 7.68 -14.36
N THR A 146 -10.13 7.95 -13.15
CA THR A 146 -11.56 8.00 -12.80
C THR A 146 -12.21 9.37 -13.07
N GLY A 147 -11.39 10.37 -13.38
CA GLY A 147 -11.81 11.77 -13.50
C GLY A 147 -11.77 12.55 -12.19
N ALA A 148 -11.55 11.89 -11.06
CA ALA A 148 -11.40 12.58 -9.77
C ALA A 148 -10.02 13.23 -9.67
N ILE A 149 -10.02 14.48 -9.19
CA ILE A 149 -8.80 15.27 -8.96
C ILE A 149 -8.53 15.35 -7.46
N LEU A 150 -7.33 14.97 -7.09
CA LEU A 150 -6.78 15.09 -5.75
C LEU A 150 -5.56 16.02 -5.79
N THR A 151 -4.72 16.01 -4.78
CA THR A 151 -3.43 16.69 -4.79
C THR A 151 -2.29 15.69 -4.91
N ASP A 152 -1.14 16.10 -5.45
CA ASP A 152 0.05 15.24 -5.58
C ASP A 152 0.55 14.69 -4.24
N ASN A 153 0.26 15.42 -3.15
CA ASN A 153 0.64 15.03 -1.81
C ASN A 153 -0.42 14.21 -1.08
N SER A 154 -1.51 13.82 -1.75
CA SER A 154 -2.56 13.03 -1.14
C SER A 154 -2.01 11.70 -0.61
N VAL A 155 -2.42 11.37 0.62
CA VAL A 155 -2.18 10.07 1.24
C VAL A 155 -3.48 9.29 1.15
N LEU A 156 -3.44 8.16 0.45
CA LEU A 156 -4.58 7.27 0.27
C LEU A 156 -4.57 6.16 1.31
N THR A 157 -5.75 5.75 1.76
CA THR A 157 -5.93 4.58 2.61
C THR A 157 -7.23 3.88 2.24
N ALA A 158 -7.14 2.60 1.86
CA ALA A 158 -8.30 1.76 1.58
C ALA A 158 -8.90 1.19 2.88
N VAL A 159 -10.21 1.06 2.91
CA VAL A 159 -10.95 0.54 4.08
C VAL A 159 -10.88 -0.99 4.10
N GLY A 160 -10.57 -1.58 5.24
CA GLY A 160 -10.24 -3.00 5.36
C GLY A 160 -11.37 -3.98 5.05
N ASP A 161 -12.63 -3.58 5.21
CA ASP A 161 -13.79 -4.45 5.08
C ASP A 161 -14.79 -4.00 3.99
N LYS A 162 -14.39 -3.02 3.18
CA LYS A 162 -15.27 -2.40 2.18
C LYS A 162 -14.57 -2.21 0.85
N GLU A 163 -14.97 -3.01 -0.14
CA GLU A 163 -14.49 -2.86 -1.51
C GLU A 163 -14.87 -1.49 -2.08
N GLY A 164 -13.95 -0.84 -2.77
CA GLY A 164 -14.17 0.45 -3.39
C GLY A 164 -14.12 1.66 -2.46
N HIS A 165 -13.96 1.43 -1.14
CA HIS A 165 -13.90 2.52 -0.17
C HIS A 165 -12.46 2.99 0.04
N VAL A 166 -12.19 4.22 -0.38
CA VAL A 166 -10.87 4.85 -0.23
C VAL A 166 -11.02 6.24 0.39
N TRP A 167 -10.16 6.52 1.36
CA TRP A 167 -10.03 7.81 1.98
C TRP A 167 -8.74 8.49 1.57
N ALA A 168 -8.80 9.80 1.43
CA ALA A 168 -7.68 10.64 1.02
C ALA A 168 -7.48 11.81 2.00
N ALA A 169 -6.28 11.91 2.56
CA ALA A 169 -5.80 13.11 3.23
C ALA A 169 -5.03 13.95 2.20
N THR A 170 -5.57 15.13 1.84
CA THR A 170 -5.05 15.94 0.71
C THR A 170 -4.17 17.10 1.15
N GLY A 171 -3.85 17.21 2.44
CA GLY A 171 -3.15 18.35 3.02
C GLY A 171 -4.06 19.55 3.33
N GLY A 172 -5.21 19.68 2.67
CA GLY A 172 -6.18 20.74 2.90
C GLY A 172 -7.59 20.23 3.22
N SER A 173 -7.84 18.93 3.02
CA SER A 173 -9.12 18.32 3.29
C SER A 173 -9.00 16.82 3.52
N ILE A 174 -10.07 16.24 4.06
CA ILE A 174 -10.32 14.80 4.05
C ILE A 174 -11.43 14.55 3.06
N MET A 175 -11.17 13.62 2.15
CA MET A 175 -12.12 13.19 1.14
C MET A 175 -12.27 11.66 1.18
N TYR A 176 -13.39 11.16 0.72
CA TYR A 176 -13.60 9.71 0.59
C TYR A 176 -14.43 9.37 -0.64
N THR A 177 -14.27 8.15 -1.11
CA THR A 177 -15.08 7.50 -2.13
C THR A 177 -15.58 6.16 -1.61
N GLU A 178 -16.75 5.72 -2.08
CA GLU A 178 -17.34 4.42 -1.79
C GLU A 178 -17.57 3.60 -3.06
N ASP A 179 -17.14 4.11 -4.21
CA ASP A 179 -17.43 3.56 -5.55
C ASP A 179 -16.16 3.43 -6.44
N GLY A 180 -14.99 3.25 -5.80
CA GLY A 180 -13.73 3.07 -6.49
C GLY A 180 -13.18 4.34 -7.13
N GLY A 181 -13.59 5.51 -6.64
CA GLY A 181 -13.08 6.79 -7.12
C GLY A 181 -13.89 7.44 -8.22
N LYS A 182 -15.08 6.90 -8.56
CA LYS A 182 -15.96 7.56 -9.52
C LYS A 182 -16.50 8.88 -8.97
N ASN A 183 -16.79 8.90 -7.67
CA ASN A 183 -17.23 10.08 -6.95
C ASN A 183 -16.43 10.23 -5.65
N PHE A 184 -15.97 11.46 -5.36
CA PHE A 184 -15.36 11.81 -4.09
C PHE A 184 -16.22 12.81 -3.33
N THR A 185 -16.41 12.56 -2.06
CA THR A 185 -17.08 13.46 -1.13
C THR A 185 -16.05 14.11 -0.22
N VAL A 186 -16.09 15.44 -0.11
CA VAL A 186 -15.29 16.18 0.88
C VAL A 186 -16.00 16.08 2.23
N LEU A 187 -15.38 15.40 3.20
CA LEU A 187 -15.93 15.30 4.53
C LEU A 187 -15.68 16.55 5.33
N LYS A 188 -14.46 17.04 5.30
CA LYS A 188 -14.03 18.20 6.10
C LYS A 188 -12.82 18.90 5.46
N THR A 189 -12.84 20.23 5.48
CA THR A 189 -11.68 21.04 5.14
C THR A 189 -10.85 21.22 6.42
N ILE A 190 -9.75 20.49 6.51
CA ILE A 190 -8.77 20.55 7.60
C ILE A 190 -7.40 20.20 7.04
N ASN A 191 -6.34 20.66 7.71
CA ASN A 191 -4.99 20.25 7.39
C ASN A 191 -4.79 18.79 7.84
N ALA A 192 -5.00 17.84 6.94
CA ALA A 192 -4.82 16.41 7.19
C ALA A 192 -3.59 15.91 6.42
N LYS A 193 -2.61 15.36 7.15
CA LYS A 193 -1.34 14.85 6.58
C LYS A 193 -1.30 13.33 6.48
N ALA A 194 -2.03 12.67 7.36
CA ALA A 194 -2.15 11.22 7.34
C ALA A 194 -3.51 10.81 7.92
N LEU A 195 -3.96 9.62 7.55
CA LEU A 195 -5.12 8.96 8.13
C LEU A 195 -4.88 7.47 8.21
N GLY A 196 -5.59 6.83 9.12
CA GLY A 196 -5.58 5.39 9.31
C GLY A 196 -6.89 4.90 9.90
N PHE A 197 -7.07 3.60 9.89
CA PHE A 197 -8.28 2.97 10.41
C PHE A 197 -7.96 2.11 11.62
N GLY A 198 -8.91 2.07 12.55
CA GLY A 198 -8.92 1.16 13.67
C GLY A 198 -10.22 0.38 13.72
N ALA A 199 -10.37 -0.46 14.75
CA ALA A 199 -11.57 -1.25 14.93
C ALA A 199 -12.83 -0.38 14.93
N PRO A 200 -13.96 -0.87 14.41
CA PRO A 200 -15.22 -0.16 14.48
C PRO A 200 -15.70 -0.03 15.92
N GLU A 201 -16.41 1.06 16.25
CA GLU A 201 -17.01 1.28 17.56
C GLU A 201 -17.98 0.16 17.98
N LYS A 202 -18.65 -0.42 16.99
CA LYS A 202 -19.60 -1.53 17.16
C LYS A 202 -19.34 -2.59 16.13
N GLU A 203 -19.54 -3.84 16.48
CA GLU A 203 -19.44 -4.98 15.55
C GLU A 203 -20.30 -4.74 14.30
N GLY A 204 -19.70 -4.94 13.11
CA GLY A 204 -20.32 -4.65 11.81
C GLY A 204 -20.45 -3.17 11.45
N GLY A 205 -19.98 -2.25 12.29
CA GLY A 205 -19.93 -0.82 12.01
C GLY A 205 -18.80 -0.44 11.04
N TYR A 206 -18.79 0.81 10.63
CA TYR A 206 -17.69 1.36 9.83
C TYR A 206 -16.43 1.50 10.70
N MET A 207 -15.26 1.25 10.12
CA MET A 207 -13.98 1.38 10.83
C MET A 207 -13.78 2.79 11.38
N THR A 208 -13.24 2.90 12.58
CA THR A 208 -12.92 4.19 13.20
C THR A 208 -11.77 4.87 12.47
N ILE A 209 -11.94 6.13 12.12
CA ILE A 209 -10.96 6.90 11.36
C ILE A 209 -10.12 7.75 12.30
N TYR A 210 -8.82 7.60 12.21
CA TYR A 210 -7.85 8.43 12.91
C TYR A 210 -7.16 9.35 11.92
N VAL A 211 -7.12 10.64 12.24
CA VAL A 211 -6.54 11.67 11.38
C VAL A 211 -5.44 12.41 12.12
N MET A 212 -4.31 12.61 11.45
CA MET A 212 -3.21 13.44 11.93
C MET A 212 -3.09 14.66 11.01
N GLY A 213 -2.99 15.85 11.61
CA GLY A 213 -2.86 17.14 10.92
C GLY A 213 -1.77 18.02 11.52
#